data_109c6aa081061af551d914d64f57e29f
#
_entry.id   109c6aa081061af551d914d64f57e29f
#
_cell.length_a   1.000
_cell.length_b   1.000
_cell.length_c   1.000
_cell.angle_alpha   90.00
_cell.angle_beta   90.00
_cell.angle_gamma   90.00
#
_symmetry.space_group_name_H-M   'P 1'
#
loop_
_entity.id
_entity.type
_entity.pdbx_description
1 polymer ?
#
loop_
_entity_poly.entity_id
_entity_poly.type
_entity_poly.pdbx_seq_one_letter_code
_entity_poly.pdbx_strand_id
1 'polypeptide(L)'
;MELDITRILRILPHRSPFLLLDRVIEVQPRKSARAIKCVTYNEPFFPGHFPAQPMFPNVLVLEALSQLLAVLAYASDPFDPATKVFYQLGFENVKFRRPIVPGDRIELSVEIVQRRSNIWKAKGEASVDQHLCSHAELLAALTDRDELPTGT
;
A
#
# COMPACT_ATOMS: atom_id res chain seq x y z
N MET A 1 -4.47 -0.49 16.77
CA MET A 1 -4.84 -1.90 16.46
C MET A 1 -3.75 -2.45 15.54
N GLU A 2 -3.25 -3.62 15.85
CA GLU A 2 -2.28 -4.34 15.05
C GLU A 2 -2.97 -5.44 14.24
N LEU A 3 -2.53 -5.67 12.99
CA LEU A 3 -3.06 -6.73 12.11
C LEU A 3 -1.92 -7.61 11.62
N ASP A 4 -2.05 -8.91 11.85
CA ASP A 4 -1.20 -9.93 11.25
C ASP A 4 -1.62 -10.22 9.80
N ILE A 5 -0.83 -11.04 9.11
CA ILE A 5 -1.09 -11.40 7.71
C ILE A 5 -2.46 -12.05 7.51
N THR A 6 -2.95 -12.83 8.48
CA THR A 6 -4.24 -13.52 8.34
C THR A 6 -5.42 -12.55 8.33
N ARG A 7 -5.32 -11.47 9.07
CA ARG A 7 -6.30 -10.37 9.08
C ARG A 7 -6.19 -9.50 7.84
N ILE A 8 -4.97 -9.20 7.39
CA ILE A 8 -4.72 -8.43 6.15
C ILE A 8 -5.36 -9.16 4.96
N LEU A 9 -5.19 -10.48 4.85
CA LEU A 9 -5.77 -11.31 3.78
C LEU A 9 -7.31 -11.30 3.73
N ARG A 10 -7.98 -10.96 4.83
CA ARG A 10 -9.46 -10.83 4.87
C ARG A 10 -9.94 -9.47 4.39
N ILE A 11 -9.08 -8.46 4.42
CA ILE A 11 -9.41 -7.09 4.02
C ILE A 11 -9.03 -6.83 2.58
N LEU A 12 -7.80 -7.22 2.19
CA LEU A 12 -7.26 -6.97 0.86
C LEU A 12 -7.54 -8.15 -0.08
N PRO A 13 -7.94 -7.88 -1.34
CA PRO A 13 -8.08 -8.93 -2.36
C PRO A 13 -6.74 -9.41 -2.91
N HIS A 14 -5.67 -8.66 -2.70
CA HIS A 14 -4.33 -8.95 -3.21
C HIS A 14 -3.80 -10.29 -2.66
N ARG A 15 -3.05 -11.01 -3.49
CA ARG A 15 -2.40 -12.28 -3.14
C ARG A 15 -0.97 -12.27 -3.67
N SER A 16 -0.15 -13.24 -3.23
CA SER A 16 1.21 -13.39 -3.73
C SER A 16 1.23 -13.48 -5.25
N PRO A 17 2.13 -12.79 -5.96
CA PRO A 17 3.25 -12.00 -5.43
C PRO A 17 2.91 -10.52 -5.16
N PHE A 18 1.65 -10.10 -5.29
CA PHE A 18 1.24 -8.71 -5.28
C PHE A 18 0.70 -8.20 -3.93
N LEU A 19 0.67 -9.03 -2.90
CA LEU A 19 0.40 -8.59 -1.53
C LEU A 19 1.70 -8.06 -0.92
N LEU A 20 1.74 -6.77 -0.62
CA LEU A 20 2.95 -6.05 -0.23
C LEU A 20 2.94 -5.53 1.21
N LEU A 21 2.09 -6.08 2.06
CA LEU A 21 2.06 -5.82 3.50
C LEU A 21 2.29 -7.11 4.26
N ASP A 22 3.29 -7.14 5.13
CA ASP A 22 3.56 -8.30 5.98
C ASP A 22 2.89 -8.18 7.35
N ARG A 23 2.80 -6.95 7.86
CA ARG A 23 2.14 -6.63 9.13
C ARG A 23 1.68 -5.17 9.14
N VAL A 24 0.50 -4.90 9.66
CA VAL A 24 0.07 -3.55 10.01
C VAL A 24 0.32 -3.38 11.51
N ILE A 25 1.19 -2.45 11.87
CA ILE A 25 1.64 -2.26 13.25
C ILE A 25 0.79 -1.28 14.03
N GLU A 26 0.09 -0.40 13.32
CA GLU A 26 -0.79 0.58 13.93
C GLU A 26 -1.90 0.99 12.97
N VAL A 27 -3.12 1.08 13.47
CA VAL A 27 -4.23 1.72 12.76
C VAL A 27 -4.95 2.65 13.73
N GLN A 28 -5.05 3.91 13.36
CA GLN A 28 -5.90 4.91 13.97
C GLN A 28 -7.01 5.24 12.96
N PRO A 29 -8.21 4.66 13.11
CA PRO A 29 -9.31 4.86 12.17
C PRO A 29 -9.56 6.34 11.88
N ARG A 30 -9.83 6.67 10.62
CA ARG A 30 -10.06 8.03 10.11
C ARG A 30 -8.86 8.97 10.22
N LYS A 31 -7.68 8.48 10.59
CA LYS A 31 -6.49 9.30 10.77
C LYS A 31 -5.28 8.75 10.02
N SER A 32 -4.75 7.63 10.46
CA SER A 32 -3.48 7.11 9.95
C SER A 32 -3.32 5.61 10.14
N ALA A 33 -2.39 5.03 9.39
CA ALA A 33 -1.95 3.66 9.59
C ALA A 33 -0.45 3.52 9.32
N ARG A 34 0.17 2.52 9.94
CA ARG A 34 1.58 2.15 9.74
C ARG A 34 1.69 0.65 9.53
N ALA A 35 2.58 0.26 8.63
CA ALA A 35 2.80 -1.14 8.28
C ALA A 35 4.26 -1.44 7.99
N ILE A 36 4.55 -2.72 7.84
CA ILE A 36 5.87 -3.25 7.49
C ILE A 36 5.74 -4.09 6.22
N LYS A 37 6.70 -3.89 5.31
CA LYS A 37 7.01 -4.80 4.20
C LYS A 37 8.47 -5.25 4.35
N CYS A 38 8.70 -6.54 4.49
CA CYS A 38 10.04 -7.11 4.47
C CYS A 38 10.44 -7.46 3.04
N VAL A 39 11.59 -6.97 2.60
CA VAL A 39 12.09 -7.23 1.25
C VAL A 39 13.02 -8.43 1.26
N THR A 40 12.69 -9.46 0.49
CA THR A 40 13.54 -10.63 0.30
C THR A 40 13.94 -10.79 -1.15
N TYR A 41 15.18 -11.25 -1.41
CA TYR A 41 15.63 -11.58 -2.77
C TYR A 41 14.78 -12.67 -3.45
N ASN A 42 14.04 -13.44 -2.67
CA ASN A 42 13.15 -14.49 -3.18
C ASN A 42 11.84 -13.97 -3.80
N GLU A 43 11.69 -12.67 -3.97
CA GLU A 43 10.54 -12.08 -4.66
C GLU A 43 10.74 -12.12 -6.18
N PRO A 44 9.68 -12.35 -6.98
CA PRO A 44 9.81 -12.75 -8.39
C PRO A 44 10.30 -11.65 -9.33
N PHE A 45 10.31 -10.39 -8.94
CA PHE A 45 10.70 -9.27 -9.80
C PHE A 45 12.20 -8.97 -9.80
N PHE A 46 12.98 -9.44 -8.82
CA PHE A 46 14.40 -9.11 -8.73
C PHE A 46 15.24 -9.60 -9.91
N PRO A 47 15.01 -10.79 -10.52
CA PRO A 47 15.75 -11.19 -11.71
C PRO A 47 15.66 -10.22 -12.87
N GLY A 48 14.57 -9.46 -12.98
CA GLY A 48 14.36 -8.45 -14.01
C GLY A 48 14.63 -7.01 -13.58
N HIS A 49 14.87 -6.76 -12.26
CA HIS A 49 14.97 -5.39 -11.75
C HIS A 49 16.05 -5.21 -10.65
N PHE A 50 17.33 -5.36 -10.83
CA PHE A 50 17.99 -5.76 -12.08
C PHE A 50 18.94 -6.92 -11.80
N PRO A 51 19.34 -7.75 -12.80
CA PRO A 51 20.13 -8.96 -12.57
C PRO A 51 21.41 -8.75 -11.76
N ALA A 52 22.17 -7.68 -12.06
CA ALA A 52 23.43 -7.38 -11.37
C ALA A 52 23.27 -6.42 -10.18
N GLN A 53 22.12 -5.80 -10.03
CA GLN A 53 21.85 -4.81 -8.99
C GLN A 53 20.39 -4.86 -8.59
N PRO A 54 19.99 -5.80 -7.71
CA PRO A 54 18.60 -5.96 -7.32
C PRO A 54 18.12 -4.75 -6.52
N MET A 55 17.04 -4.13 -6.98
CA MET A 55 16.36 -3.04 -6.31
C MET A 55 14.86 -3.31 -6.27
N PHE A 56 14.23 -3.01 -5.15
CA PHE A 56 12.78 -3.08 -5.04
C PHE A 56 12.15 -2.03 -5.96
N PRO A 57 11.25 -2.42 -6.87
CA PRO A 57 10.64 -1.47 -7.80
C PRO A 57 9.91 -0.34 -7.09
N ASN A 58 10.26 0.89 -7.41
CA ASN A 58 9.66 2.07 -6.77
C ASN A 58 8.14 2.13 -6.94
N VAL A 59 7.62 1.67 -8.08
CA VAL A 59 6.18 1.60 -8.32
C VAL A 59 5.46 0.64 -7.37
N LEU A 60 6.14 -0.39 -6.89
CA LEU A 60 5.60 -1.31 -5.89
C LEU A 60 5.58 -0.71 -4.48
N VAL A 61 6.42 0.27 -4.20
CA VAL A 61 6.30 1.05 -2.95
C VAL A 61 4.99 1.84 -2.94
N LEU A 62 4.64 2.47 -4.08
CA LEU A 62 3.36 3.16 -4.23
C LEU A 62 2.18 2.20 -4.06
N GLU A 63 2.27 1.00 -4.63
CA GLU A 63 1.27 -0.05 -4.46
C GLU A 63 1.13 -0.48 -2.99
N ALA A 64 2.24 -0.67 -2.28
CA ALA A 64 2.21 -1.01 -0.86
C ALA A 64 1.53 0.09 -0.02
N LEU A 65 1.79 1.37 -0.31
CA LEU A 65 1.11 2.50 0.33
C LEU A 65 -0.39 2.51 0.02
N SER A 66 -0.79 2.18 -1.22
CA SER A 66 -2.20 2.04 -1.60
C SER A 66 -2.90 0.93 -0.84
N GLN A 67 -2.25 -0.21 -0.67
CA GLN A 67 -2.77 -1.33 0.12
C GLN A 67 -2.96 -0.93 1.59
N LEU A 68 -2.00 -0.19 2.16
CA LEU A 68 -2.12 0.31 3.53
C LEU A 68 -3.28 1.32 3.67
N LEU A 69 -3.48 2.19 2.67
CA LEU A 69 -4.61 3.11 2.66
C LEU A 69 -5.95 2.34 2.57
N ALA A 70 -6.02 1.25 1.81
CA ALA A 70 -7.21 0.41 1.76
C ALA A 70 -7.52 -0.25 3.11
N VAL A 71 -6.49 -0.69 3.85
CA VAL A 71 -6.65 -1.22 5.21
C VAL A 71 -7.15 -0.12 6.15
N LEU A 72 -6.61 1.09 6.07
CA LEU A 72 -7.06 2.23 6.85
C LEU A 72 -8.51 2.61 6.54
N ALA A 73 -8.89 2.58 5.26
CA ALA A 73 -10.26 2.85 4.83
C ALA A 73 -11.23 1.80 5.40
N TYR A 74 -10.87 0.52 5.33
CA TYR A 74 -11.66 -0.56 5.92
C TYR A 74 -11.84 -0.41 7.44
N ALA A 75 -10.77 -0.08 8.14
CA ALA A 75 -10.81 0.13 9.59
C ALA A 75 -11.61 1.39 9.99
N SER A 76 -11.67 2.37 9.10
CA SER A 76 -12.40 3.63 9.31
C SER A 76 -13.89 3.49 9.09
N ASP A 77 -14.28 2.83 8.00
CA ASP A 77 -15.64 2.52 7.61
C ASP A 77 -15.67 1.12 6.97
N PRO A 78 -15.95 0.09 7.76
CA PRO A 78 -15.95 -1.27 7.26
C PRO A 78 -16.90 -1.47 6.06
N PHE A 79 -16.42 -2.16 5.06
CA PHE A 79 -17.18 -2.54 3.86
C PHE A 79 -16.99 -4.03 3.57
N ASP A 80 -17.85 -4.60 2.74
CA ASP A 80 -17.72 -5.99 2.29
C ASP A 80 -16.70 -6.07 1.13
N PRO A 81 -15.53 -6.69 1.33
CA PRO A 81 -14.53 -6.84 0.27
C PRO A 81 -14.98 -7.71 -0.91
N ALA A 82 -16.06 -8.50 -0.74
CA ALA A 82 -16.61 -9.28 -1.83
C ALA A 82 -17.37 -8.40 -2.85
N THR A 83 -17.98 -7.31 -2.39
CA THR A 83 -18.81 -6.43 -3.23
C THR A 83 -18.18 -5.11 -3.56
N LYS A 84 -17.25 -4.64 -2.73
CA LYS A 84 -16.57 -3.34 -2.90
C LYS A 84 -15.08 -3.51 -3.09
N VAL A 85 -14.49 -2.56 -3.80
CA VAL A 85 -13.05 -2.47 -4.01
C VAL A 85 -12.56 -1.05 -3.74
N PHE A 86 -11.39 -0.98 -3.13
CA PHE A 86 -10.67 0.27 -2.96
C PHE A 86 -9.79 0.47 -4.19
N TYR A 87 -10.20 1.39 -5.06
CA TYR A 87 -9.60 1.60 -6.39
C TYR A 87 -8.69 2.83 -6.37
N GLN A 88 -7.42 2.64 -6.78
CA GLN A 88 -6.47 3.73 -6.87
C GLN A 88 -6.78 4.59 -8.10
N LEU A 89 -7.00 5.90 -7.88
CA LEU A 89 -7.30 6.87 -8.94
C LEU A 89 -6.05 7.57 -9.44
N GLY A 90 -5.07 7.80 -8.58
CA GLY A 90 -3.86 8.49 -8.97
C GLY A 90 -2.88 8.72 -7.83
N PHE A 91 -1.71 9.21 -8.21
CA PHE A 91 -0.66 9.66 -7.30
C PHE A 91 -0.22 11.06 -7.71
N GLU A 92 0.09 11.89 -6.73
CA GLU A 92 0.61 13.24 -6.92
C GLU A 92 1.86 13.45 -6.08
N ASN A 93 2.73 14.37 -6.50
CA ASN A 93 3.92 14.78 -5.76
C ASN A 93 4.79 13.58 -5.33
N VAL A 94 4.96 12.63 -6.24
CA VAL A 94 5.74 11.41 -6.02
C VAL A 94 7.23 11.73 -6.11
N LYS A 95 8.01 11.30 -5.10
CA LYS A 95 9.47 11.34 -5.14
C LYS A 95 10.05 10.05 -4.57
N PHE A 96 11.06 9.54 -5.26
CA PHE A 96 11.89 8.42 -4.85
C PHE A 96 13.29 8.95 -4.53
N ARG A 97 13.72 8.81 -3.28
CA ARG A 97 14.94 9.44 -2.78
C ARG A 97 16.08 8.47 -2.58
N ARG A 98 15.78 7.24 -2.19
CA ARG A 98 16.77 6.21 -1.87
C ARG A 98 16.30 4.86 -2.40
N PRO A 99 17.21 4.05 -2.98
CA PRO A 99 16.88 2.69 -3.39
C PRO A 99 16.58 1.81 -2.17
N ILE A 100 15.67 0.87 -2.36
CA ILE A 100 15.34 -0.19 -1.41
C ILE A 100 15.88 -1.49 -1.99
N VAL A 101 16.56 -2.28 -1.19
CA VAL A 101 17.26 -3.50 -1.65
C VAL A 101 16.84 -4.72 -0.83
N PRO A 102 17.10 -5.94 -1.32
CA PRO A 102 16.86 -7.15 -0.54
C PRO A 102 17.55 -7.09 0.82
N GLY A 103 16.83 -7.50 1.86
CA GLY A 103 17.24 -7.40 3.26
C GLY A 103 16.69 -6.18 4.00
N ASP A 104 16.14 -5.20 3.29
CA ASP A 104 15.52 -4.03 3.90
C ASP A 104 14.15 -4.37 4.50
N ARG A 105 13.84 -3.69 5.60
CA ARG A 105 12.52 -3.66 6.20
C ARG A 105 11.92 -2.28 5.97
N ILE A 106 10.94 -2.21 5.07
CA ILE A 106 10.27 -0.96 4.75
C ILE A 106 9.23 -0.67 5.83
N GLU A 107 9.30 0.51 6.42
CA GLU A 107 8.22 1.09 7.22
C GLU A 107 7.36 1.97 6.33
N LEU A 108 6.09 1.63 6.25
CA LEU A 108 5.07 2.33 5.47
C LEU A 108 4.19 3.13 6.42
N SER A 109 3.84 4.35 6.03
CA SER A 109 2.86 5.15 6.75
C SER A 109 1.93 5.87 5.79
N VAL A 110 0.65 5.96 6.17
CA VAL A 110 -0.34 6.76 5.45
C VAL A 110 -1.13 7.61 6.45
N GLU A 111 -1.42 8.84 6.05
CA GLU A 111 -2.22 9.78 6.82
C GLU A 111 -3.32 10.38 5.93
N ILE A 112 -4.58 10.31 6.37
CA ILE A 112 -5.70 10.88 5.63
C ILE A 112 -5.61 12.39 5.68
N VAL A 113 -5.56 13.02 4.50
CA VAL A 113 -5.58 14.48 4.33
C VAL A 113 -7.00 14.99 4.12
N GLN A 114 -7.77 14.26 3.32
CA GLN A 114 -9.13 14.63 2.98
C GLN A 114 -9.95 13.39 2.64
N ARG A 115 -11.21 13.42 3.03
CA ARG A 115 -12.21 12.45 2.61
C ARG A 115 -13.48 13.18 2.18
N ARG A 116 -13.97 12.85 0.99
CA ARG A 116 -15.24 13.35 0.45
C ARG A 116 -16.02 12.18 -0.14
N SER A 117 -17.18 11.87 0.46
CA SER A 117 -18.00 10.74 0.02
C SER A 117 -17.16 9.45 -0.01
N ASN A 118 -17.02 8.83 -1.19
CA ASN A 118 -16.23 7.63 -1.42
C ASN A 118 -14.77 7.90 -1.84
N ILE A 119 -14.35 9.19 -1.94
CA ILE A 119 -13.00 9.59 -2.34
C ILE A 119 -12.13 9.84 -1.12
N TRP A 120 -10.93 9.25 -1.13
CA TRP A 120 -9.94 9.35 -0.08
C TRP A 120 -8.66 9.95 -0.64
N LYS A 121 -8.16 10.98 0.04
CA LYS A 121 -6.84 11.55 -0.23
C LYS A 121 -5.96 11.39 1.00
N ALA A 122 -4.75 10.86 0.79
CA ALA A 122 -3.80 10.59 1.86
C ALA A 122 -2.38 10.97 1.46
N LYS A 123 -1.55 11.28 2.44
CA LYS A 123 -0.09 11.30 2.29
C LYS A 123 0.46 9.94 2.65
N GLY A 124 1.43 9.46 1.87
CA GLY A 124 2.13 8.22 2.10
C GLY A 124 3.63 8.41 2.13
N GLU A 125 4.30 7.70 3.02
CA GLU A 125 5.75 7.68 3.16
C GLU A 125 6.26 6.25 3.34
N ALA A 126 7.43 5.98 2.79
CA ALA A 126 8.17 4.75 3.00
C ALA A 126 9.60 5.06 3.45
N SER A 127 10.04 4.40 4.51
CA SER A 127 11.37 4.58 5.08
C SER A 127 12.02 3.24 5.39
N VAL A 128 13.35 3.23 5.40
CA VAL A 128 14.19 2.12 5.83
C VAL A 128 15.21 2.68 6.83
N ASP A 129 15.31 2.06 8.00
CA ASP A 129 16.21 2.50 9.08
C ASP A 129 16.06 4.00 9.38
N GLN A 130 14.83 4.49 9.47
CA GLN A 130 14.47 5.89 9.73
C GLN A 130 14.86 6.89 8.61
N HIS A 131 15.36 6.41 7.47
CA HIS A 131 15.65 7.24 6.32
C HIS A 131 14.49 7.19 5.30
N LEU A 132 13.97 8.35 4.95
CA LEU A 132 12.91 8.47 3.96
C LEU A 132 13.41 7.98 2.59
N CYS A 133 12.74 6.96 2.05
CA CYS A 133 13.03 6.40 0.73
C CYS A 133 12.12 6.95 -0.35
N SER A 134 10.83 7.13 -0.04
CA SER A 134 9.87 7.69 -0.98
C SER A 134 8.67 8.31 -0.27
N HIS A 135 8.01 9.23 -0.96
CA HIS A 135 6.73 9.79 -0.52
C HIS A 135 5.83 10.08 -1.72
N ALA A 136 4.53 10.09 -1.46
CA ALA A 136 3.51 10.41 -2.45
C ALA A 136 2.23 10.92 -1.78
N GLU A 137 1.41 11.61 -2.54
CA GLU A 137 -0.01 11.79 -2.23
C GLU A 137 -0.80 10.74 -3.00
N LEU A 138 -1.74 10.08 -2.31
CA LEU A 138 -2.57 9.03 -2.86
C LEU A 138 -4.01 9.53 -3.00
N LEU A 139 -4.62 9.23 -4.14
CA LEU A 139 -6.03 9.48 -4.40
C LEU A 139 -6.71 8.16 -4.76
N ALA A 140 -7.73 7.77 -3.99
CA ALA A 140 -8.41 6.50 -4.17
C ALA A 140 -9.92 6.64 -3.93
N ALA A 141 -10.69 5.71 -4.49
CA ALA A 141 -12.13 5.62 -4.30
C ALA A 141 -12.55 4.24 -3.81
N LEU A 142 -13.51 4.22 -2.89
CA LEU A 142 -14.25 3.00 -2.56
C LEU A 142 -15.44 2.90 -3.51
N THR A 143 -15.48 1.86 -4.33
CA THR A 143 -16.52 1.68 -5.35
C THR A 143 -17.05 0.26 -5.36
N ASP A 144 -18.23 0.06 -5.91
CA ASP A 144 -18.78 -1.27 -6.12
C ASP A 144 -18.02 -1.98 -7.26
N ARG A 145 -17.79 -3.29 -7.12
CA ARG A 145 -17.03 -4.06 -8.12
C ARG A 145 -17.70 -4.05 -9.49
N ASP A 146 -19.02 -4.03 -9.50
CA ASP A 146 -19.81 -4.02 -10.74
C ASP A 146 -19.73 -2.69 -11.51
N GLU A 147 -19.27 -1.62 -10.83
CA GLU A 147 -19.06 -0.31 -11.44
C GLU A 147 -17.67 -0.13 -12.06
N LEU A 148 -16.76 -1.10 -11.83
CA LEU A 148 -15.45 -1.05 -12.46
C LEU A 148 -15.58 -1.27 -13.97
N PRO A 149 -14.81 -0.51 -14.79
CA PRO A 149 -14.80 -0.74 -16.22
C PRO A 149 -14.40 -2.18 -16.52
N THR A 150 -15.30 -2.94 -17.11
CA THR A 150 -14.93 -4.25 -17.70
C THR A 150 -14.21 -3.95 -19.00
N GLY A 151 -12.98 -4.45 -19.17
CA GLY A 151 -12.27 -4.37 -20.43
C GLY A 151 -13.11 -5.05 -21.52
N THR A 152 -13.63 -4.29 -22.46
CA THR A 152 -14.19 -4.78 -23.71
C THR A 152 -13.09 -4.90 -24.75
#